data_0523e9e2cdf33f5f0b0fb047e578b0b0
#
_entry.id   0523e9e2cdf33f5f0b0fb047e578b0b0
#
_cell.length_a   1.000
_cell.length_b   1.000
_cell.length_c   1.000
_cell.angle_alpha   90.00
_cell.angle_beta   90.00
_cell.angle_gamma   90.00
#
_symmetry.space_group_name_H-M   'P 1'
#
loop_
_entity.id
_entity.type
_entity.pdbx_description
1 polymer ?
#
loop_
_entity_poly.entity_id
_entity_poly.type
_entity_poly.pdbx_seq_one_letter_code
_entity_poly.pdbx_strand_id
1 'polypeptide(L)'
;MNSRGNASLIAIALLFASCRPDMMNQPKAKPLSESDFFSNGTNARQPPAHSVAHGDAREDTAFYTGQTNGIYVTQLPVKLTRELMIRGRERFDAICAECHDRTGSGNGMVVQRGFPQPPSFHVDRLRSAPIGHFFDVITNGYGVMYSYATRVEPEDRWAIAAYIRALQLSHNAKLSEVDPAERAKLESKK
;
A
#
# COMPACT_ATOMS: atom_id res chain seq x y z
N MET A 1 16.62 54.75 -36.31
CA MET A 1 17.12 53.70 -35.36
C MET A 1 15.97 53.28 -34.50
N ASN A 2 15.47 52.03 -34.62
CA ASN A 2 14.20 51.60 -34.09
C ASN A 2 14.27 51.26 -32.60
N SER A 3 13.86 52.19 -31.71
CA SER A 3 13.82 51.97 -30.26
C SER A 3 12.90 50.83 -29.82
N ARG A 4 11.88 50.52 -30.61
CA ARG A 4 10.93 49.40 -30.35
C ARG A 4 11.57 48.02 -30.50
N GLY A 5 12.52 47.83 -31.42
CA GLY A 5 13.25 46.56 -31.58
C GLY A 5 14.18 46.24 -30.41
N ASN A 6 14.84 47.26 -29.84
CA ASN A 6 15.72 47.08 -28.70
C ASN A 6 14.99 46.73 -27.43
N ALA A 7 13.81 47.30 -27.20
CA ALA A 7 12.98 46.98 -26.02
C ALA A 7 12.50 45.53 -26.04
N SER A 8 12.10 44.99 -27.18
CA SER A 8 11.72 43.60 -27.35
C SER A 8 12.84 42.60 -27.10
N LEU A 9 14.04 42.90 -27.57
CA LEU A 9 15.25 42.09 -27.35
C LEU A 9 15.64 42.05 -25.84
N ILE A 10 15.54 43.19 -25.15
CA ILE A 10 15.82 43.27 -23.72
C ILE A 10 14.77 42.46 -22.91
N ALA A 11 13.50 42.54 -23.29
CA ALA A 11 12.43 41.75 -22.60
C ALA A 11 12.63 40.24 -22.79
N ILE A 12 13.02 39.78 -23.97
CA ILE A 12 13.34 38.37 -24.23
C ILE A 12 14.58 37.92 -23.48
N ALA A 13 15.63 38.74 -23.41
CA ALA A 13 16.83 38.43 -22.64
C ALA A 13 16.56 38.32 -21.12
N LEU A 14 15.66 39.16 -20.58
CA LEU A 14 15.25 39.09 -19.18
C LEU A 14 14.40 37.83 -18.85
N LEU A 15 13.61 37.33 -19.79
CA LEU A 15 12.88 36.07 -19.64
C LEU A 15 13.81 34.86 -19.56
N PHE A 16 14.90 34.84 -20.33
CA PHE A 16 15.89 33.77 -20.24
C PHE A 16 16.79 33.85 -19.00
N ALA A 17 16.95 35.01 -18.40
CA ALA A 17 17.73 35.19 -17.17
C ALA A 17 17.02 34.75 -15.91
N SER A 18 15.68 34.49 -15.95
CA SER A 18 14.90 34.13 -14.78
C SER A 18 14.98 32.64 -14.39
N CYS A 19 15.44 31.75 -15.27
CA CYS A 19 15.64 30.34 -14.94
C CYS A 19 17.04 30.12 -14.36
N ARG A 20 17.17 30.20 -13.05
CA ARG A 20 18.40 29.87 -12.32
C ARG A 20 18.30 28.50 -11.66
N PRO A 21 18.98 27.46 -12.18
CA PRO A 21 19.03 26.14 -11.55
C PRO A 21 20.08 26.04 -10.42
N ASP A 22 20.58 27.16 -9.91
CA ASP A 22 21.74 27.25 -9.03
C ASP A 22 21.66 26.37 -7.78
N MET A 23 20.43 26.05 -7.31
CA MET A 23 20.19 25.20 -6.14
C MET A 23 19.57 23.84 -6.47
N MET A 24 19.29 23.54 -7.73
CA MET A 24 18.66 22.28 -8.12
C MET A 24 19.59 21.08 -7.95
N ASN A 25 20.85 21.22 -8.31
CA ASN A 25 21.85 20.17 -8.20
C ASN A 25 22.91 20.59 -7.18
N GLN A 26 22.78 20.07 -5.99
CA GLN A 26 23.74 20.25 -4.91
C GLN A 26 24.85 19.19 -5.03
N PRO A 27 26.12 19.49 -4.65
CA PRO A 27 27.18 18.49 -4.58
C PRO A 27 26.99 17.60 -3.36
N LYS A 28 26.01 16.68 -3.46
CA LYS A 28 25.69 15.71 -2.41
C LYS A 28 25.53 14.31 -2.99
N ALA A 29 25.97 13.30 -2.25
CA ALA A 29 25.71 11.92 -2.57
C ALA A 29 24.22 11.61 -2.37
N LYS A 30 23.54 11.13 -3.42
CA LYS A 30 22.16 10.64 -3.39
C LYS A 30 22.19 9.11 -3.36
N PRO A 31 21.19 8.42 -2.73
CA PRO A 31 21.21 6.97 -2.62
C PRO A 31 21.39 6.23 -3.96
N LEU A 32 20.81 6.74 -5.03
CA LEU A 32 20.85 6.14 -6.37
C LEU A 32 21.90 6.78 -7.29
N SER A 33 22.76 7.68 -6.82
CA SER A 33 23.83 8.22 -7.62
C SER A 33 25.05 7.31 -7.62
N GLU A 34 25.82 7.39 -8.70
CA GLU A 34 27.09 6.69 -8.85
C GLU A 34 28.12 7.17 -7.82
N SER A 35 29.06 6.29 -7.47
CA SER A 35 30.16 6.59 -6.57
C SER A 35 31.43 5.88 -7.04
N ASP A 36 32.46 6.66 -7.32
CA ASP A 36 33.78 6.15 -7.64
C ASP A 36 34.55 5.68 -6.37
N PHE A 37 34.07 6.08 -5.21
CA PHE A 37 34.69 5.75 -3.92
C PHE A 37 34.40 4.32 -3.47
N PHE A 38 33.22 3.78 -3.75
CA PHE A 38 32.82 2.45 -3.31
C PHE A 38 32.95 1.42 -4.43
N SER A 39 33.50 0.25 -4.13
CA SER A 39 33.75 -0.82 -5.09
C SER A 39 32.51 -1.35 -5.82
N ASN A 40 31.31 -1.18 -5.26
CA ASN A 40 30.05 -1.52 -5.89
C ASN A 40 29.45 -0.39 -6.75
N GLY A 41 30.15 0.70 -6.93
CA GLY A 41 29.76 1.82 -7.79
C GLY A 41 28.55 2.64 -7.28
N THR A 42 28.05 2.43 -6.06
CA THR A 42 26.85 3.10 -5.55
C THR A 42 27.09 3.85 -4.25
N ASN A 43 26.41 4.98 -4.07
CA ASN A 43 26.41 5.72 -2.79
C ASN A 43 25.53 5.09 -1.72
N ALA A 44 24.53 4.29 -2.10
CA ALA A 44 23.70 3.57 -1.15
C ALA A 44 24.50 2.51 -0.39
N ARG A 45 24.41 2.50 0.94
CA ARG A 45 25.08 1.54 1.81
C ARG A 45 24.06 0.62 2.47
N GLN A 46 24.39 -0.67 2.53
CA GLN A 46 23.63 -1.59 3.36
C GLN A 46 23.93 -1.27 4.84
N PRO A 47 22.94 -1.40 5.72
CA PRO A 47 23.19 -1.33 7.16
C PRO A 47 24.28 -2.32 7.57
N PRO A 48 25.12 -2.01 8.57
CA PRO A 48 26.08 -2.98 9.10
C PRO A 48 25.38 -4.27 9.52
N ALA A 49 26.04 -5.41 9.30
CA ALA A 49 25.48 -6.69 9.73
C ALA A 49 25.18 -6.65 11.24
N HIS A 50 24.07 -7.26 11.64
CA HIS A 50 23.61 -7.31 13.03
C HIS A 50 23.29 -5.94 13.66
N SER A 51 23.03 -4.90 12.85
CA SER A 51 22.55 -3.60 13.33
C SER A 51 21.06 -3.42 13.04
N VAL A 52 20.37 -2.77 13.96
CA VAL A 52 18.98 -2.31 13.80
C VAL A 52 18.98 -0.79 13.94
N ALA A 53 18.32 -0.08 13.05
CA ALA A 53 18.22 1.36 13.12
C ALA A 53 17.46 1.78 14.40
N HIS A 54 17.85 2.91 14.98
CA HIS A 54 17.16 3.45 16.15
C HIS A 54 15.68 3.71 15.80
N GLY A 55 14.78 3.15 16.60
CA GLY A 55 13.32 3.20 16.36
C GLY A 55 12.77 2.10 15.44
N ASP A 56 13.62 1.22 14.89
CA ASP A 56 13.21 0.14 14.00
C ASP A 56 13.26 -1.26 14.69
N ALA A 57 13.33 -1.26 16.02
CA ALA A 57 13.26 -2.48 16.82
C ALA A 57 11.84 -3.07 16.73
N ARG A 58 11.70 -4.15 15.97
CA ARG A 58 10.41 -4.82 15.71
C ARG A 58 10.21 -5.95 16.72
N GLU A 59 9.95 -5.58 17.98
CA GLU A 59 9.80 -6.54 19.08
C GLU A 59 8.46 -7.30 19.00
N ASP A 60 7.38 -6.65 18.55
CA ASP A 60 6.07 -7.31 18.37
C ASP A 60 6.06 -8.09 17.05
N THR A 61 6.38 -9.38 17.12
CA THR A 61 6.41 -10.26 15.95
C THR A 61 5.02 -10.42 15.34
N ALA A 62 3.96 -10.49 16.13
CA ALA A 62 2.59 -10.58 15.63
C ALA A 62 2.24 -9.38 14.76
N PHE A 63 2.57 -8.17 15.24
CA PHE A 63 2.28 -6.92 14.53
C PHE A 63 3.11 -6.77 13.23
N TYR A 64 4.41 -7.08 13.26
CA TYR A 64 5.30 -6.83 12.12
C TYR A 64 5.37 -7.99 11.11
N THR A 65 5.01 -9.21 11.51
CA THR A 65 5.11 -10.39 10.63
C THR A 65 3.78 -11.08 10.36
N GLY A 66 2.74 -10.78 11.12
CA GLY A 66 1.48 -11.53 11.07
C GLY A 66 1.56 -12.91 11.70
N GLN A 67 2.65 -13.21 12.41
CA GLN A 67 2.92 -14.53 12.97
C GLN A 67 3.44 -14.44 14.41
N THR A 68 3.17 -15.48 15.18
CA THR A 68 3.78 -15.73 16.47
C THR A 68 4.35 -17.15 16.47
N ASN A 69 5.63 -17.30 16.75
CA ASN A 69 6.35 -18.59 16.68
C ASN A 69 6.16 -19.33 15.34
N GLY A 70 6.15 -18.59 14.22
CA GLY A 70 5.98 -19.15 12.88
C GLY A 70 4.54 -19.55 12.51
N ILE A 71 3.55 -19.27 13.37
CA ILE A 71 2.13 -19.58 13.14
C ILE A 71 1.39 -18.26 12.90
N TYR A 72 0.60 -18.20 11.82
CA TYR A 72 -0.22 -17.03 11.52
C TYR A 72 -1.22 -16.72 12.63
N VAL A 73 -1.26 -15.46 13.03
CA VAL A 73 -2.24 -15.01 14.03
C VAL A 73 -3.66 -15.05 13.47
N THR A 74 -4.59 -15.45 14.31
CA THR A 74 -6.02 -15.54 13.98
C THR A 74 -6.81 -14.30 14.40
N GLN A 75 -6.20 -13.44 15.21
CA GLN A 75 -6.78 -12.19 15.69
C GLN A 75 -5.95 -11.00 15.25
N LEU A 76 -6.60 -9.85 15.09
CA LEU A 76 -5.91 -8.59 14.81
C LEU A 76 -5.02 -8.21 16.01
N PRO A 77 -3.73 -7.90 15.81
CA PRO A 77 -2.86 -7.39 16.86
C PRO A 77 -3.10 -5.89 17.17
N VAL A 78 -4.10 -5.30 16.50
CA VAL A 78 -4.50 -3.90 16.68
C VAL A 78 -5.98 -3.83 17.05
N LYS A 79 -6.37 -2.76 17.73
CA LYS A 79 -7.77 -2.55 18.10
C LYS A 79 -8.63 -2.30 16.87
N LEU A 80 -9.66 -3.12 16.67
CA LEU A 80 -10.62 -2.90 15.60
C LEU A 80 -11.50 -1.68 15.94
N THR A 81 -11.38 -0.62 15.17
CA THR A 81 -12.17 0.60 15.31
C THR A 81 -12.82 0.97 13.98
N ARG A 82 -13.79 1.89 14.02
CA ARG A 82 -14.41 2.42 12.80
C ARG A 82 -13.38 3.12 11.91
N GLU A 83 -12.48 3.86 12.51
CA GLU A 83 -11.40 4.59 11.83
C GLU A 83 -10.45 3.63 11.12
N LEU A 84 -10.06 2.53 11.79
CA LEU A 84 -9.25 1.47 11.17
C LEU A 84 -9.95 0.87 9.95
N MET A 85 -11.25 0.62 10.03
CA MET A 85 -12.04 0.07 8.91
C MET A 85 -12.16 1.04 7.74
N ILE A 86 -12.38 2.33 8.00
CA ILE A 86 -12.40 3.38 6.97
C ILE A 86 -11.02 3.46 6.30
N ARG A 87 -9.96 3.50 7.10
CA ARG A 87 -8.58 3.51 6.60
C ARG A 87 -8.27 2.29 5.75
N GLY A 88 -8.68 1.10 6.21
CA GLY A 88 -8.52 -0.16 5.46
C GLY A 88 -9.20 -0.13 4.11
N ARG A 89 -10.43 0.40 4.05
CA ARG A 89 -11.15 0.59 2.79
C ARG A 89 -10.43 1.55 1.85
N GLU A 90 -10.05 2.73 2.34
CA GLU A 90 -9.35 3.73 1.54
C GLU A 90 -8.07 3.19 0.93
N ARG A 91 -7.27 2.47 1.72
CA ARG A 91 -6.02 1.87 1.26
C ARG A 91 -6.26 0.71 0.31
N PHE A 92 -7.23 -0.13 0.60
CA PHE A 92 -7.64 -1.22 -0.28
C PHE A 92 -8.11 -0.71 -1.64
N ASP A 93 -9.01 0.28 -1.66
CA ASP A 93 -9.55 0.86 -2.88
C ASP A 93 -8.47 1.55 -3.73
N ALA A 94 -7.48 2.19 -3.08
CA ALA A 94 -6.43 2.91 -3.79
C ALA A 94 -5.29 2.01 -4.31
N ILE A 95 -5.05 0.85 -3.70
CA ILE A 95 -3.84 0.04 -3.99
C ILE A 95 -4.20 -1.38 -4.45
N CYS A 96 -5.15 -2.02 -3.79
CA CYS A 96 -5.44 -3.45 -3.97
C CYS A 96 -6.53 -3.69 -5.01
N ALA A 97 -7.53 -2.79 -5.09
CA ALA A 97 -8.70 -2.95 -5.93
C ALA A 97 -8.39 -2.97 -7.43
N GLU A 98 -7.25 -2.43 -7.85
CA GLU A 98 -6.80 -2.47 -9.25
C GLU A 98 -6.70 -3.90 -9.79
N CYS A 99 -6.27 -4.85 -8.94
CA CYS A 99 -6.21 -6.28 -9.26
C CYS A 99 -7.37 -7.05 -8.62
N HIS A 100 -7.67 -6.78 -7.33
CA HIS A 100 -8.61 -7.57 -6.54
C HIS A 100 -10.08 -7.16 -6.71
N ASP A 101 -10.34 -6.02 -7.38
CA ASP A 101 -11.66 -5.37 -7.45
C ASP A 101 -12.14 -4.87 -6.08
N ARG A 102 -12.99 -3.86 -6.08
CA ARG A 102 -13.52 -3.25 -4.84
C ARG A 102 -14.36 -4.19 -3.98
N THR A 103 -14.92 -5.22 -4.62
CA THR A 103 -15.69 -6.26 -3.93
C THR A 103 -14.82 -7.44 -3.46
N GLY A 104 -13.55 -7.48 -3.88
CA GLY A 104 -12.65 -8.60 -3.59
C GLY A 104 -12.88 -9.83 -4.47
N SER A 105 -13.56 -9.67 -5.60
CA SER A 105 -13.84 -10.75 -6.56
C SER A 105 -12.62 -11.23 -7.35
N GLY A 106 -11.55 -10.41 -7.41
CA GLY A 106 -10.38 -10.67 -8.21
C GLY A 106 -10.49 -10.23 -9.67
N ASN A 107 -11.54 -9.49 -10.05
CA ASN A 107 -11.76 -9.01 -11.43
C ASN A 107 -11.50 -7.50 -11.54
N GLY A 108 -10.37 -7.04 -11.01
CA GLY A 108 -10.00 -5.63 -11.05
C GLY A 108 -9.67 -5.12 -12.45
N MET A 109 -9.50 -3.79 -12.58
CA MET A 109 -9.32 -3.10 -13.85
C MET A 109 -8.14 -3.64 -14.66
N VAL A 110 -7.02 -3.94 -14.02
CA VAL A 110 -5.82 -4.45 -14.71
C VAL A 110 -5.99 -5.91 -15.15
N VAL A 111 -6.79 -6.70 -14.40
CA VAL A 111 -7.14 -8.08 -14.78
C VAL A 111 -7.98 -8.10 -16.05
N GLN A 112 -8.97 -7.20 -16.14
CA GLN A 112 -9.79 -7.04 -17.35
C GLN A 112 -8.99 -6.64 -18.59
N ARG A 113 -7.74 -6.18 -18.40
CA ARG A 113 -6.78 -5.81 -19.46
C ARG A 113 -5.67 -6.84 -19.67
N GLY A 114 -5.85 -8.06 -19.16
CA GLY A 114 -4.96 -9.19 -19.44
C GLY A 114 -3.95 -9.51 -18.33
N PHE A 115 -4.04 -8.88 -17.16
CA PHE A 115 -3.22 -9.28 -16.03
C PHE A 115 -3.73 -10.58 -15.41
N PRO A 116 -2.86 -11.45 -14.83
CA PRO A 116 -3.32 -12.67 -14.17
C PRO A 116 -4.33 -12.38 -13.06
N GLN A 117 -5.45 -13.10 -13.10
CA GLN A 117 -6.52 -12.93 -12.12
C GLN A 117 -6.12 -13.50 -10.75
N PRO A 118 -6.13 -12.70 -9.67
CA PRO A 118 -5.97 -13.21 -8.33
C PRO A 118 -7.22 -14.00 -7.91
N PRO A 119 -7.10 -14.96 -6.97
CA PRO A 119 -8.26 -15.64 -6.42
C PRO A 119 -9.18 -14.66 -5.71
N SER A 120 -10.48 -14.86 -5.84
CA SER A 120 -11.49 -14.11 -5.07
C SER A 120 -11.28 -14.32 -3.57
N PHE A 121 -11.41 -13.27 -2.76
CA PHE A 121 -11.38 -13.38 -1.30
C PHE A 121 -12.55 -14.20 -0.72
N HIS A 122 -13.57 -14.45 -1.52
CA HIS A 122 -14.78 -15.13 -1.09
C HIS A 122 -14.69 -16.68 -1.19
N VAL A 123 -13.61 -17.23 -1.75
CA VAL A 123 -13.42 -18.69 -1.79
C VAL A 123 -13.16 -19.25 -0.39
N ASP A 124 -13.64 -20.46 -0.11
CA ASP A 124 -13.58 -21.06 1.23
C ASP A 124 -12.18 -21.12 1.81
N ARG A 125 -11.17 -21.43 1.00
CA ARG A 125 -9.77 -21.46 1.40
C ARG A 125 -9.31 -20.14 1.99
N LEU A 126 -9.69 -19.01 1.39
CA LEU A 126 -9.30 -17.67 1.87
C LEU A 126 -10.21 -17.18 3.01
N ARG A 127 -11.47 -17.58 3.02
CA ARG A 127 -12.38 -17.26 4.14
C ARG A 127 -11.94 -17.93 5.44
N SER A 128 -11.42 -19.16 5.36
CA SER A 128 -10.90 -19.91 6.51
C SER A 128 -9.45 -19.61 6.87
N ALA A 129 -8.70 -18.91 6.01
CA ALA A 129 -7.32 -18.55 6.29
C ALA A 129 -7.22 -17.62 7.50
N PRO A 130 -6.20 -17.74 8.38
CA PRO A 130 -5.98 -16.82 9.49
C PRO A 130 -5.70 -15.40 8.99
N ILE A 131 -6.03 -14.37 9.79
CA ILE A 131 -5.87 -12.98 9.35
C ILE A 131 -4.42 -12.60 9.10
N GLY A 132 -3.47 -13.18 9.85
CA GLY A 132 -2.04 -13.02 9.66
C GLY A 132 -1.56 -13.45 8.27
N HIS A 133 -2.23 -14.40 7.61
CA HIS A 133 -1.94 -14.79 6.23
C HIS A 133 -2.11 -13.62 5.26
N PHE A 134 -3.17 -12.81 5.40
CA PHE A 134 -3.35 -11.65 4.53
C PHE A 134 -2.27 -10.60 4.75
N PHE A 135 -1.90 -10.36 6.01
CA PHE A 135 -0.80 -9.46 6.34
C PHE A 135 0.52 -9.93 5.73
N ASP A 136 0.83 -11.21 5.86
CA ASP A 136 2.06 -11.81 5.32
C ASP A 136 2.11 -11.72 3.79
N VAL A 137 1.02 -12.07 3.10
CA VAL A 137 0.92 -11.97 1.63
C VAL A 137 1.08 -10.51 1.16
N ILE A 138 0.50 -9.53 1.84
CA ILE A 138 0.71 -8.11 1.52
C ILE A 138 2.16 -7.72 1.75
N THR A 139 2.78 -8.23 2.81
CA THR A 139 4.16 -7.91 3.20
C THR A 139 5.18 -8.52 2.25
N ASN A 140 5.09 -9.81 1.99
CA ASN A 140 6.12 -10.58 1.31
C ASN A 140 5.79 -10.85 -0.17
N GLY A 141 4.53 -10.66 -0.57
CA GLY A 141 4.04 -11.09 -1.87
C GLY A 141 3.65 -12.56 -1.89
N TYR A 142 3.02 -13.00 -2.96
CA TYR A 142 2.66 -14.40 -3.19
C TYR A 142 2.48 -14.68 -4.69
N GLY A 143 3.24 -15.62 -5.24
CA GLY A 143 3.20 -15.93 -6.66
C GLY A 143 3.54 -14.71 -7.52
N VAL A 144 2.59 -14.24 -8.32
CA VAL A 144 2.75 -13.03 -9.17
C VAL A 144 2.48 -11.72 -8.43
N MET A 145 1.96 -11.76 -7.22
CA MET A 145 1.75 -10.59 -6.39
C MET A 145 3.07 -10.16 -5.73
N TYR A 146 3.54 -8.97 -6.07
CA TYR A 146 4.75 -8.39 -5.47
C TYR A 146 4.55 -8.01 -4.00
N SER A 147 5.66 -7.91 -3.27
CA SER A 147 5.70 -7.33 -1.93
C SER A 147 5.27 -5.86 -1.93
N TYR A 148 4.41 -5.50 -0.98
CA TYR A 148 3.99 -4.13 -0.71
C TYR A 148 4.64 -3.53 0.54
N ALA A 149 5.64 -4.22 1.13
CA ALA A 149 6.28 -3.79 2.37
C ALA A 149 6.84 -2.36 2.33
N THR A 150 7.35 -1.93 1.17
CA THR A 150 7.94 -0.59 0.98
C THR A 150 6.92 0.50 0.63
N ARG A 151 5.66 0.14 0.39
CA ARG A 151 4.61 1.06 -0.11
C ARG A 151 3.44 1.19 0.85
N VAL A 152 3.26 0.22 1.73
CA VAL A 152 2.15 0.15 2.68
C VAL A 152 2.72 -0.13 4.06
N GLU A 153 2.52 0.81 4.98
CA GLU A 153 2.99 0.69 6.35
C GLU A 153 2.30 -0.47 7.10
N PRO A 154 2.92 -1.05 8.14
CA PRO A 154 2.35 -2.18 8.87
C PRO A 154 0.93 -1.95 9.38
N GLU A 155 0.64 -0.76 9.92
CA GLU A 155 -0.69 -0.37 10.38
C GLU A 155 -1.72 -0.42 9.24
N ASP A 156 -1.36 0.11 8.07
CA ASP A 156 -2.22 0.09 6.89
C ASP A 156 -2.43 -1.34 6.36
N ARG A 157 -1.42 -2.21 6.44
CA ARG A 157 -1.58 -3.64 6.07
C ARG A 157 -2.59 -4.34 6.97
N TRP A 158 -2.57 -4.08 8.29
CA TRP A 158 -3.56 -4.60 9.21
C TRP A 158 -4.95 -4.00 8.96
N ALA A 159 -5.03 -2.72 8.65
CA ALA A 159 -6.30 -2.09 8.27
C ALA A 159 -6.88 -2.72 7.00
N ILE A 160 -6.06 -2.98 5.97
CA ILE A 160 -6.46 -3.69 4.75
C ILE A 160 -6.90 -5.12 5.07
N ALA A 161 -6.15 -5.86 5.89
CA ALA A 161 -6.52 -7.22 6.28
C ALA A 161 -7.86 -7.26 7.02
N ALA A 162 -8.13 -6.29 7.92
CA ALA A 162 -9.42 -6.14 8.58
C ALA A 162 -10.54 -5.83 7.57
N TYR A 163 -10.29 -4.96 6.60
CA TYR A 163 -11.27 -4.64 5.56
C TYR A 163 -11.58 -5.83 4.65
N ILE A 164 -10.58 -6.66 4.30
CA ILE A 164 -10.81 -7.92 3.57
C ILE A 164 -11.79 -8.82 4.34
N ARG A 165 -11.67 -8.90 5.68
CA ARG A 165 -12.64 -9.64 6.50
C ARG A 165 -14.06 -9.07 6.41
N ALA A 166 -14.19 -7.74 6.37
CA ALA A 166 -15.49 -7.11 6.17
C ALA A 166 -16.07 -7.42 4.77
N LEU A 167 -15.26 -7.42 3.72
CA LEU A 167 -15.70 -7.83 2.37
C LEU A 167 -16.18 -9.29 2.37
N GLN A 168 -15.43 -10.19 3.00
CA GLN A 168 -15.83 -11.59 3.14
C GLN A 168 -17.16 -11.75 3.89
N LEU A 169 -17.33 -11.01 4.97
CA LEU A 169 -18.57 -11.01 5.75
C LEU A 169 -19.75 -10.45 4.93
N SER A 170 -19.56 -9.33 4.26
CA SER A 170 -20.63 -8.69 3.47
C SER A 170 -21.20 -9.62 2.37
N HIS A 171 -20.36 -10.53 1.85
CA HIS A 171 -20.75 -11.47 0.80
C HIS A 171 -21.34 -12.78 1.34
N ASN A 172 -21.06 -13.11 2.61
CA ASN A 172 -21.41 -14.41 3.21
C ASN A 172 -22.14 -14.29 4.56
N ALA A 173 -22.63 -13.09 4.91
CA ALA A 173 -23.36 -12.87 6.14
C ALA A 173 -24.65 -13.68 6.17
N LYS A 174 -24.93 -14.31 7.31
CA LYS A 174 -26.21 -14.98 7.54
C LYS A 174 -27.24 -13.96 8.00
N LEU A 175 -28.48 -14.09 7.56
CA LEU A 175 -29.56 -13.21 7.98
C LEU A 175 -29.73 -13.18 9.53
N SER A 176 -29.38 -14.30 10.21
CA SER A 176 -29.38 -14.38 11.68
C SER A 176 -28.34 -13.49 12.36
N GLU A 177 -27.29 -13.07 11.63
CA GLU A 177 -26.20 -12.22 12.14
C GLU A 177 -26.47 -10.72 11.92
N VAL A 178 -27.53 -10.39 11.17
CA VAL A 178 -27.96 -9.02 10.89
C VAL A 178 -28.77 -8.50 12.10
N ASP A 179 -28.51 -7.25 12.47
CA ASP A 179 -29.27 -6.56 13.51
C ASP A 179 -30.78 -6.71 13.27
N PRO A 180 -31.61 -7.02 14.29
CA PRO A 180 -33.05 -7.22 14.12
C PRO A 180 -33.79 -6.06 13.44
N ALA A 181 -33.38 -4.82 13.72
CA ALA A 181 -33.98 -3.63 13.10
C ALA A 181 -33.68 -3.53 11.60
N GLU A 182 -32.44 -3.88 11.21
CA GLU A 182 -32.05 -3.90 9.79
C GLU A 182 -32.62 -5.12 9.06
N ARG A 183 -32.76 -6.27 9.75
CA ARG A 183 -33.42 -7.46 9.20
C ARG A 183 -34.86 -7.18 8.82
N ALA A 184 -35.63 -6.53 9.71
CA ALA A 184 -37.01 -6.15 9.43
C ALA A 184 -37.14 -5.28 8.18
N LYS A 185 -36.20 -4.36 7.95
CA LYS A 185 -36.16 -3.52 6.73
C LYS A 185 -35.87 -4.35 5.46
N LEU A 186 -35.01 -5.38 5.56
CA LEU A 186 -34.71 -6.26 4.44
C LEU A 186 -35.91 -7.14 4.08
N GLU A 187 -36.63 -7.65 5.07
CA GLU A 187 -37.83 -8.49 4.89
C GLU A 187 -39.00 -7.68 4.31
N SER A 188 -39.14 -6.41 4.68
CA SER A 188 -40.19 -5.51 4.15
C SER A 188 -39.99 -5.09 2.69
N LYS A 189 -38.82 -5.33 2.10
CA LYS A 189 -38.50 -4.99 0.69
C LYS A 189 -38.68 -6.14 -0.29
N LYS A 190 -39.10 -7.31 0.18
CA LYS A 190 -39.47 -8.46 -0.65
C LYS A 190 -40.94 -8.40 -1.03
#